data_c135f956d7aa28b653fff68c9621a7a8
#
_entry.id   c135f956d7aa28b653fff68c9621a7a8
#
_cell.length_a   1.000
_cell.length_b   1.000
_cell.length_c   1.000
_cell.angle_alpha   90.00
_cell.angle_beta   90.00
_cell.angle_gamma   90.00
#
_symmetry.space_group_name_H-M   'P 1'
#
loop_
_entity.id
_entity.type
_entity.pdbx_description
1 polymer ?
#
loop_
_entity_poly.entity_id
_entity_poly.type
_entity_poly.pdbx_seq_one_letter_code
_entity_poly.pdbx_strand_id
1 'polypeptide(L)'
;MNLSNSTEFIESLTTAFPSLENNFDTLKITVPSSEWIETVDKLKNDFDLTYFSWLSAIDWENEVSVGDPPKEPVKPHFEILCCLSESIEGNLVIVSTEIDKETAQIPSLVEVFAGSNWHEREAYEMFGIEFINHPN
;
A
#
# COMPACT_ATOMS: atom_id res chain seq x y z
N MET A 1 -7.87 23.70 -9.47
CA MET A 1 -8.15 22.30 -9.13
C MET A 1 -7.63 21.98 -7.75
N ASN A 2 -8.47 21.49 -6.89
CA ASN A 2 -8.05 21.08 -5.56
C ASN A 2 -7.47 19.67 -5.63
N LEU A 3 -6.19 19.53 -5.27
CA LEU A 3 -5.50 18.24 -5.31
C LEU A 3 -5.66 17.44 -4.02
N SER A 4 -6.31 18.00 -3.01
CA SER A 4 -6.55 17.29 -1.76
C SER A 4 -7.81 16.42 -1.88
N ASN A 5 -7.85 15.35 -1.09
CA ASN A 5 -9.02 14.47 -1.04
C ASN A 5 -10.22 15.20 -0.45
N SER A 6 -11.42 14.87 -0.93
CA SER A 6 -12.63 15.51 -0.43
C SER A 6 -12.94 15.06 1.01
N THR A 7 -13.58 15.94 1.78
CA THR A 7 -13.95 15.64 3.17
C THR A 7 -14.88 14.42 3.25
N GLU A 8 -15.85 14.33 2.35
CA GLU A 8 -16.79 13.21 2.31
C GLU A 8 -16.08 11.88 2.05
N PHE A 9 -15.11 11.90 1.14
CA PHE A 9 -14.31 10.73 0.84
C PHE A 9 -13.51 10.28 2.07
N ILE A 10 -12.86 11.23 2.76
CA ILE A 10 -12.08 10.93 3.95
C ILE A 10 -12.96 10.35 5.06
N GLU A 11 -14.15 10.91 5.27
CA GLU A 11 -15.08 10.41 6.27
C GLU A 11 -15.54 8.98 5.97
N SER A 12 -15.92 8.72 4.73
CA SER A 12 -16.34 7.39 4.29
C SER A 12 -15.22 6.37 4.45
N LEU A 13 -14.01 6.78 4.09
CA LEU A 13 -12.84 5.93 4.18
C LEU A 13 -12.49 5.62 5.64
N THR A 14 -12.55 6.62 6.51
CA THR A 14 -12.27 6.44 7.93
C THR A 14 -13.23 5.45 8.58
N THR A 15 -14.50 5.50 8.18
CA THR A 15 -15.51 4.56 8.68
C THR A 15 -15.20 3.14 8.25
N ALA A 16 -14.82 2.94 6.99
CA ALA A 16 -14.53 1.61 6.45
C ALA A 16 -13.17 1.07 6.91
N PHE A 17 -12.21 1.96 7.11
CA PHE A 17 -10.85 1.56 7.49
C PHE A 17 -10.38 2.36 8.71
N PRO A 18 -10.66 1.87 9.93
CA PRO A 18 -10.28 2.60 11.15
C PRO A 18 -8.78 2.83 11.31
N SER A 19 -7.95 2.05 10.62
CA SER A 19 -6.50 2.21 10.66
C SER A 19 -5.98 3.32 9.74
N LEU A 20 -6.88 4.03 9.06
CA LEU A 20 -6.49 5.11 8.15
C LEU A 20 -5.68 6.19 8.85
N GLU A 21 -4.56 6.54 8.27
CA GLU A 21 -3.73 7.66 8.69
C GLU A 21 -3.85 8.78 7.66
N ASN A 22 -3.99 10.00 8.14
CA ASN A 22 -4.05 11.17 7.26
C ASN A 22 -2.97 12.15 7.70
N ASN A 23 -1.83 12.09 7.02
CA ASN A 23 -0.68 12.93 7.31
C ASN A 23 -0.29 13.76 6.09
N PHE A 24 -0.26 15.09 6.24
CA PHE A 24 0.14 15.99 5.15
C PHE A 24 -0.66 15.74 3.87
N ASP A 25 -1.98 15.59 4.01
CA ASP A 25 -2.91 15.30 2.90
C ASP A 25 -2.67 13.96 2.21
N THR A 26 -1.88 13.08 2.81
CA THR A 26 -1.67 11.73 2.31
C THR A 26 -2.47 10.75 3.15
N LEU A 27 -3.36 10.01 2.48
CA LEU A 27 -4.18 8.98 3.13
C LEU A 27 -3.48 7.63 2.98
N LYS A 28 -3.23 6.96 4.10
CA LYS A 28 -2.55 5.68 4.11
C LYS A 28 -3.31 4.67 4.96
N ILE A 29 -3.58 3.51 4.39
CA ILE A 29 -4.21 2.40 5.08
C ILE A 29 -3.19 1.28 5.22
N THR A 30 -2.88 0.87 6.44
CA THR A 30 -1.95 -0.24 6.68
C THR A 30 -2.75 -1.46 7.12
N VAL A 31 -2.56 -2.58 6.42
CA VAL A 31 -3.27 -3.83 6.68
C VAL A 31 -2.30 -4.99 6.72
N PRO A 32 -2.66 -6.11 7.38
CA PRO A 32 -1.85 -7.33 7.27
C PRO A 32 -1.92 -7.90 5.85
N SER A 33 -0.92 -8.66 5.47
CA SER A 33 -0.85 -9.21 4.11
C SER A 33 -2.04 -10.11 3.77
N SER A 34 -2.66 -10.71 4.78
CA SER A 34 -3.86 -11.53 4.59
C SER A 34 -5.06 -10.73 4.09
N GLU A 35 -5.05 -9.42 4.29
CA GLU A 35 -6.14 -8.53 3.85
C GLU A 35 -5.73 -7.66 2.66
N TRP A 36 -4.57 -7.92 2.05
CA TRP A 36 -4.01 -7.12 0.98
C TRP A 36 -4.94 -7.02 -0.24
N ILE A 37 -5.31 -8.17 -0.79
CA ILE A 37 -6.17 -8.22 -1.98
C ILE A 37 -7.55 -7.65 -1.65
N GLU A 38 -8.13 -8.07 -0.54
CA GLU A 38 -9.46 -7.64 -0.12
C GLU A 38 -9.56 -6.13 0.03
N THR A 39 -8.55 -5.51 0.66
CA THR A 39 -8.53 -4.07 0.86
C THR A 39 -8.45 -3.33 -0.47
N VAL A 40 -7.56 -3.75 -1.35
CA VAL A 40 -7.41 -3.12 -2.67
C VAL A 40 -8.67 -3.28 -3.52
N ASP A 41 -9.25 -4.48 -3.50
CA ASP A 41 -10.48 -4.75 -4.23
C ASP A 41 -11.64 -3.87 -3.73
N LYS A 42 -11.76 -3.72 -2.43
CA LYS A 42 -12.79 -2.87 -1.83
C LYS A 42 -12.62 -1.40 -2.20
N LEU A 43 -11.38 -0.91 -2.19
CA LEU A 43 -11.11 0.46 -2.58
C LEU A 43 -11.45 0.70 -4.04
N LYS A 44 -11.19 -0.27 -4.90
CA LYS A 44 -11.53 -0.17 -6.31
C LYS A 44 -13.04 -0.16 -6.53
N ASN A 45 -13.76 -1.09 -5.92
CA ASN A 45 -15.19 -1.30 -6.21
C ASN A 45 -16.13 -0.45 -5.38
N ASP A 46 -15.82 -0.21 -4.10
CA ASP A 46 -16.70 0.55 -3.21
C ASP A 46 -16.35 2.04 -3.13
N PHE A 47 -15.12 2.40 -3.47
CA PHE A 47 -14.65 3.79 -3.37
C PHE A 47 -14.23 4.36 -4.73
N ASP A 48 -14.47 3.63 -5.80
CA ASP A 48 -14.22 4.06 -7.18
C ASP A 48 -12.76 4.43 -7.48
N LEU A 49 -11.81 3.86 -6.73
CA LEU A 49 -10.40 4.09 -6.97
C LEU A 49 -9.93 3.14 -8.08
N THR A 50 -10.24 3.50 -9.31
CA THR A 50 -10.07 2.61 -10.46
C THR A 50 -8.73 2.74 -11.18
N TYR A 51 -7.90 3.69 -10.79
CA TYR A 51 -6.59 3.87 -11.40
C TYR A 51 -5.48 3.37 -10.48
N PHE A 52 -4.68 2.43 -11.00
CA PHE A 52 -3.52 1.90 -10.30
C PHE A 52 -2.31 2.74 -10.68
N SER A 53 -1.83 3.57 -9.76
CA SER A 53 -0.73 4.49 -10.04
C SER A 53 0.63 3.82 -9.98
N TRP A 54 0.90 3.11 -8.88
CA TRP A 54 2.18 2.40 -8.71
C TRP A 54 2.11 1.42 -7.56
N LEU A 55 3.08 0.51 -7.56
CA LEU A 55 3.36 -0.38 -6.44
C LEU A 55 4.87 -0.40 -6.25
N SER A 56 5.32 -0.33 -5.03
CA SER A 56 6.75 -0.37 -4.71
C SER A 56 6.97 -0.98 -3.34
N ALA A 57 8.23 -1.12 -2.96
CA ALA A 57 8.59 -1.67 -1.66
C ALA A 57 9.67 -0.83 -1.01
N ILE A 58 9.69 -0.86 0.31
CA ILE A 58 10.73 -0.23 1.12
C ILE A 58 11.41 -1.33 1.91
N ASP A 59 12.72 -1.32 1.89
CA ASP A 59 13.53 -2.26 2.66
C ASP A 59 13.91 -1.60 3.98
N TRP A 60 13.23 -2.02 5.05
CA TRP A 60 13.51 -1.53 6.40
C TRP A 60 14.54 -2.44 7.05
N GLU A 61 15.81 -2.19 6.76
CA GLU A 61 16.90 -2.99 7.30
C GLU A 61 17.71 -2.19 8.30
N ASN A 62 17.86 -2.74 9.51
CA ASN A 62 18.66 -2.12 10.57
C ASN A 62 18.29 -0.68 10.92
N GLU A 63 16.98 -0.40 10.92
CA GLU A 63 16.50 0.90 11.32
C GLU A 63 16.85 1.17 12.78
N VAL A 64 17.75 2.11 12.99
CA VAL A 64 18.01 2.64 14.32
C VAL A 64 17.21 3.92 14.42
N SER A 65 16.24 3.94 15.32
CA SER A 65 15.42 5.11 15.45
C SER A 65 16.26 6.29 15.97
N VAL A 66 16.04 7.44 15.34
CA VAL A 66 16.71 8.68 15.69
C VAL A 66 15.86 9.36 16.76
N GLY A 67 16.50 9.78 17.83
CA GLY A 67 15.79 10.47 18.89
C GLY A 67 16.56 10.41 20.21
N ASP A 68 16.11 11.18 21.17
CA ASP A 68 16.70 11.22 22.49
C ASP A 68 15.58 11.07 23.53
N PRO A 69 15.44 9.89 24.19
CA PRO A 69 16.32 8.74 24.04
C PRO A 69 16.02 7.96 22.73
N PRO A 70 17.01 7.23 22.21
CA PRO A 70 16.78 6.45 21.00
C PRO A 70 15.74 5.35 21.24
N LYS A 71 14.84 5.17 20.28
CA LYS A 71 13.85 4.09 20.34
C LYS A 71 14.53 2.77 19.99
N GLU A 72 13.84 1.67 20.30
CA GLU A 72 14.36 0.36 19.94
C GLU A 72 14.41 0.20 18.42
N PRO A 73 15.43 -0.51 17.90
CA PRO A 73 15.51 -0.76 16.46
C PRO A 73 14.31 -1.58 15.99
N VAL A 74 13.80 -1.24 14.81
CA VAL A 74 12.70 -1.95 14.19
C VAL A 74 13.23 -3.26 13.60
N LYS A 75 12.48 -4.34 13.76
CA LYS A 75 12.84 -5.62 13.13
C LYS A 75 12.92 -5.44 11.62
N PRO A 76 13.97 -5.91 10.95
CA PRO A 76 14.07 -5.82 9.50
C PRO A 76 12.87 -6.46 8.80
N HIS A 77 12.27 -5.72 7.89
CA HIS A 77 11.10 -6.18 7.14
C HIS A 77 11.00 -5.41 5.82
N PHE A 78 10.13 -5.89 4.92
CA PHE A 78 9.74 -5.13 3.75
C PHE A 78 8.39 -4.49 4.00
N GLU A 79 8.23 -3.25 3.57
CA GLU A 79 6.93 -2.61 3.51
C GLU A 79 6.55 -2.50 2.04
N ILE A 80 5.39 -3.01 1.67
CA ILE A 80 4.91 -2.95 0.30
C ILE A 80 3.77 -1.94 0.26
N LEU A 81 3.86 -1.02 -0.70
CA LEU A 81 2.89 0.06 -0.84
C LEU A 81 2.34 0.06 -2.26
N CYS A 82 1.04 0.33 -2.38
CA CYS A 82 0.46 0.63 -3.68
C CYS A 82 -0.37 1.90 -3.59
N CYS A 83 -0.43 2.63 -4.67
CA CYS A 83 -1.17 3.89 -4.75
C CYS A 83 -2.32 3.75 -5.72
N LEU A 84 -3.52 4.02 -5.22
CA LEU A 84 -4.75 3.97 -5.99
C LEU A 84 -5.37 5.35 -6.05
N SER A 85 -5.96 5.69 -7.18
CA SER A 85 -6.58 7.01 -7.35
C SER A 85 -7.77 6.94 -8.29
N GLU A 86 -8.51 8.05 -8.34
CA GLU A 86 -9.52 8.27 -9.35
C GLU A 86 -9.32 9.66 -9.94
N SER A 87 -9.71 9.82 -11.19
CA SER A 87 -9.34 11.01 -11.96
C SER A 87 -10.32 12.18 -11.89
N ILE A 88 -11.55 11.93 -11.45
CA ILE A 88 -12.60 12.95 -11.47
C ILE A 88 -12.42 13.95 -10.33
N GLU A 89 -12.34 13.46 -9.11
CA GLU A 89 -12.19 14.32 -7.93
C GLU A 89 -10.74 14.37 -7.41
N GLY A 90 -9.88 13.52 -7.95
CA GLY A 90 -8.47 13.49 -7.57
C GLY A 90 -8.20 12.79 -6.25
N ASN A 91 -9.12 11.95 -5.77
CA ASN A 91 -8.91 11.19 -4.55
C ASN A 91 -7.78 10.18 -4.73
N LEU A 92 -6.94 10.02 -3.71
CA LEU A 92 -5.77 9.17 -3.77
C LEU A 92 -5.54 8.52 -2.42
N VAL A 93 -5.25 7.21 -2.41
CA VAL A 93 -5.00 6.45 -1.20
C VAL A 93 -3.79 5.54 -1.40
N ILE A 94 -2.93 5.46 -0.38
CA ILE A 94 -1.83 4.51 -0.35
C ILE A 94 -2.24 3.36 0.57
N VAL A 95 -2.10 2.12 0.08
CA VAL A 95 -2.30 0.93 0.89
C VAL A 95 -0.94 0.32 1.18
N SER A 96 -0.70 -0.01 2.43
CA SER A 96 0.58 -0.53 2.89
C SER A 96 0.40 -1.84 3.64
N THR A 97 1.38 -2.73 3.50
CA THR A 97 1.47 -3.92 4.32
C THR A 97 2.94 -4.24 4.60
N GLU A 98 3.19 -4.85 5.76
CA GLU A 98 4.53 -5.28 6.14
C GLU A 98 4.64 -6.79 5.98
N ILE A 99 5.76 -7.27 5.45
CA ILE A 99 6.04 -8.69 5.32
C ILE A 99 7.44 -9.01 5.85
N ASP A 100 7.61 -10.23 6.35
CA ASP A 100 8.91 -10.69 6.83
C ASP A 100 9.88 -10.88 5.66
N LYS A 101 11.13 -10.51 5.88
CA LYS A 101 12.18 -10.72 4.86
C LYS A 101 12.48 -12.19 4.61
N GLU A 102 12.29 -13.03 5.61
CA GLU A 102 12.58 -14.46 5.48
C GLU A 102 11.61 -15.16 4.53
N THR A 103 10.32 -14.84 4.62
CA THR A 103 9.31 -15.41 3.72
C THR A 103 9.18 -14.60 2.44
N ALA A 104 9.22 -13.27 2.55
CA ALA A 104 9.16 -12.32 1.44
C ALA A 104 8.10 -12.68 0.39
N GLN A 105 6.88 -12.94 0.84
CA GLN A 105 5.76 -13.34 -0.02
C GLN A 105 4.54 -12.48 0.22
N ILE A 106 3.82 -12.17 -0.85
CA ILE A 106 2.57 -11.40 -0.78
C ILE A 106 1.70 -11.82 -1.98
N PRO A 107 0.38 -11.86 -1.84
CA PRO A 107 -0.48 -12.16 -2.99
C PRO A 107 -0.36 -11.09 -4.08
N SER A 108 -0.40 -11.52 -5.34
CA SER A 108 -0.41 -10.61 -6.49
C SER A 108 -1.73 -9.86 -6.59
N LEU A 109 -1.68 -8.61 -7.03
CA LEU A 109 -2.86 -7.79 -7.29
C LEU A 109 -3.30 -7.82 -8.75
N VAL A 110 -2.68 -8.66 -9.57
CA VAL A 110 -2.92 -8.67 -11.03
C VAL A 110 -4.38 -8.91 -11.40
N GLU A 111 -5.09 -9.73 -10.63
CA GLU A 111 -6.51 -9.98 -10.89
C GLU A 111 -7.41 -8.78 -10.57
N VAL A 112 -6.97 -7.93 -9.66
CA VAL A 112 -7.71 -6.69 -9.33
C VAL A 112 -7.30 -5.57 -10.27
N PHE A 113 -6.00 -5.42 -10.50
CA PHE A 113 -5.43 -4.40 -11.38
C PHE A 113 -4.35 -5.01 -12.27
N ALA A 114 -4.63 -5.15 -13.55
CA ALA A 114 -3.66 -5.70 -14.50
C ALA A 114 -2.36 -4.90 -14.53
N GLY A 115 -2.42 -3.60 -14.28
CA GLY A 115 -1.24 -2.74 -14.24
C GLY A 115 -0.26 -3.08 -13.13
N SER A 116 -0.67 -3.85 -12.14
CA SER A 116 0.22 -4.28 -11.06
C SER A 116 1.32 -5.23 -11.55
N ASN A 117 1.09 -5.94 -12.65
CA ASN A 117 2.01 -6.94 -13.19
C ASN A 117 3.44 -6.42 -13.31
N TRP A 118 3.62 -5.30 -13.98
CA TRP A 118 4.94 -4.74 -14.21
C TRP A 118 5.61 -4.28 -12.91
N HIS A 119 4.86 -3.62 -12.05
CA HIS A 119 5.38 -3.14 -10.77
C HIS A 119 5.80 -4.28 -9.85
N GLU A 120 5.03 -5.38 -9.87
CA GLU A 120 5.35 -6.56 -9.07
C GLU A 120 6.61 -7.25 -9.58
N ARG A 121 6.78 -7.33 -10.88
CA ARG A 121 8.00 -7.90 -11.47
C ARG A 121 9.23 -7.08 -11.08
N GLU A 122 9.11 -5.77 -11.09
CA GLU A 122 10.18 -4.87 -10.69
C GLU A 122 10.56 -5.07 -9.22
N ALA A 123 9.56 -5.19 -8.33
CA ALA A 123 9.80 -5.43 -6.92
C ALA A 123 10.43 -6.80 -6.69
N TYR A 124 10.03 -7.80 -7.45
CA TYR A 124 10.64 -9.12 -7.40
C TYR A 124 12.12 -9.05 -7.78
N GLU A 125 12.44 -8.37 -8.87
CA GLU A 125 13.83 -8.26 -9.32
C GLU A 125 14.71 -7.47 -8.36
N MET A 126 14.19 -6.42 -7.75
CA MET A 126 14.96 -5.56 -6.86
C MET A 126 15.10 -6.10 -5.44
N PHE A 127 14.08 -6.77 -4.91
CA PHE A 127 14.03 -7.15 -3.50
C PHE A 127 13.85 -8.65 -3.28
N GLY A 128 13.58 -9.43 -4.32
CA GLY A 128 13.31 -10.85 -4.18
C GLY A 128 11.94 -11.16 -3.57
N ILE A 129 11.02 -10.20 -3.60
CA ILE A 129 9.68 -10.39 -3.07
C ILE A 129 8.88 -11.25 -4.05
N GLU A 130 8.34 -12.37 -3.57
CA GLU A 130 7.55 -13.27 -4.39
C GLU A 130 6.08 -12.87 -4.35
N PHE A 131 5.49 -12.64 -5.52
CA PHE A 131 4.08 -12.30 -5.64
C PHE A 131 3.30 -13.56 -6.01
N ILE A 132 2.55 -14.09 -5.05
CA ILE A 132 1.82 -15.35 -5.19
C ILE A 132 0.74 -15.20 -6.25
N ASN A 133 0.68 -16.17 -7.18
CA ASN A 133 -0.26 -16.16 -8.32
C ASN A 133 0.05 -15.11 -9.38
N HIS A 134 1.25 -14.57 -9.38
CA HIS A 134 1.69 -13.71 -10.48
C HIS A 134 1.83 -14.56 -11.75
N PRO A 135 1.41 -14.03 -12.92
CA PRO A 135 1.40 -14.81 -14.16
C PRO A 135 2.78 -15.19 -14.71
N ASN A 136 3.85 -14.59 -14.23
CA ASN A 136 5.21 -14.92 -14.67
C ASN A 136 6.07 -15.37 -13.51
#